data_9ffff875595cf2c66ac0932e203eaf22
#
_entry.id   9ffff875595cf2c66ac0932e203eaf22
#
_cell.length_a   1.000
_cell.length_b   1.000
_cell.length_c   1.000
_cell.angle_alpha   90.00
_cell.angle_beta   90.00
_cell.angle_gamma   90.00
#
_symmetry.space_group_name_H-M   'P 1'
#
loop_
_entity.id
_entity.type
_entity.pdbx_description
1 polymer ?
#
loop_
_entity_poly.entity_id
_entity_poly.type
_entity_poly.pdbx_seq_one_letter_code
_entity_poly.pdbx_strand_id
1 'polypeptide(L)'
;MDKTAVNFVLGVYAGAIFGFPISGFITHYTGWQYVFYIFGGIGIVWFLFWLMLAYERPAYHPYITPEELSYIETSQGETAIVYQDEKIPWRAILTSVPVFALCVAHFARSWMFFLLLTNEPTYLNVFGYSIAQNGVLSAIPHVIMVIMSGMSGHIADWLIRNPMLSTTQVRRLLTCVGFGVEGSCCLFLSFIENGNLAMIFLSVGVGFSGICTSGWQINHLDIAPRYASVLIGLSTAFGTIGGIMAPLIVGLITYKQGELFKLMPNDPDVRRGTIFTWQMSWLLTGLVLFLGAIFYGLFGSGEKQSWAVPSPGSVKIASPVNPVATPPYSTVKAQVGEDDPKAESSGDEKTPIANGVEADGSRKRYGSNKTE
;
A
#
# COMPACT_ATOMS: atom_id res chain seq x y z
N MET A 1 17.37 1.94 -4.57
CA MET A 1 15.91 1.84 -4.36
C MET A 1 15.57 0.43 -3.91
N ASP A 2 14.78 0.27 -2.90
CA ASP A 2 14.50 -1.07 -2.36
C ASP A 2 13.62 -1.84 -3.39
N LYS A 3 14.15 -2.94 -3.91
CA LYS A 3 13.47 -3.79 -4.90
C LYS A 3 12.11 -4.27 -4.41
N THR A 4 11.96 -4.39 -3.10
CA THR A 4 10.73 -4.82 -2.43
C THR A 4 9.60 -3.79 -2.59
N ALA A 5 9.89 -2.50 -2.46
CA ALA A 5 8.90 -1.43 -2.64
C ALA A 5 8.39 -1.37 -4.09
N VAL A 6 9.28 -1.58 -5.07
CA VAL A 6 8.90 -1.66 -6.50
C VAL A 6 8.00 -2.87 -6.75
N ASN A 7 8.37 -4.04 -6.23
CA ASN A 7 7.58 -5.26 -6.42
C ASN A 7 6.19 -5.15 -5.80
N PHE A 8 6.05 -4.47 -4.65
CA PHE A 8 4.75 -4.20 -4.03
C PHE A 8 3.86 -3.35 -4.95
N VAL A 9 4.39 -2.26 -5.47
CA VAL A 9 3.67 -1.36 -6.40
C VAL A 9 3.28 -2.10 -7.68
N LEU A 10 4.18 -2.90 -8.24
CA LEU A 10 3.91 -3.72 -9.42
C LEU A 10 2.77 -4.71 -9.18
N GLY A 11 2.68 -5.32 -8.00
CA GLY A 11 1.61 -6.25 -7.62
C GLY A 11 0.22 -5.60 -7.65
N VAL A 12 0.09 -4.37 -7.13
CA VAL A 12 -1.18 -3.63 -7.13
C VAL A 12 -1.69 -3.38 -8.55
N TYR A 13 -0.81 -2.93 -9.45
CA TYR A 13 -1.20 -2.63 -10.83
C TYR A 13 -1.37 -3.88 -11.70
N ALA A 14 -0.64 -4.97 -11.41
CA ALA A 14 -0.87 -6.25 -12.05
C ALA A 14 -2.31 -6.74 -11.83
N GLY A 15 -2.86 -6.54 -10.62
CA GLY A 15 -4.27 -6.81 -10.34
C GLY A 15 -5.23 -6.07 -11.26
N ALA A 16 -4.98 -4.79 -11.55
CA ALA A 16 -5.80 -4.01 -12.48
C ALA A 16 -5.63 -4.48 -13.94
N ILE A 17 -4.39 -4.73 -14.37
CA ILE A 17 -4.08 -5.16 -15.75
C ILE A 17 -4.82 -6.46 -16.12
N PHE A 18 -4.88 -7.43 -15.20
CA PHE A 18 -5.59 -8.70 -15.43
C PHE A 18 -7.05 -8.61 -15.02
N GLY A 19 -7.38 -7.87 -13.97
CA GLY A 19 -8.72 -7.77 -13.41
C GLY A 19 -9.72 -7.14 -14.37
N PHE A 20 -9.38 -6.03 -15.01
CA PHE A 20 -10.28 -5.35 -15.95
C PHE A 20 -10.65 -6.22 -17.17
N PRO A 21 -9.71 -6.78 -17.94
CA PRO A 21 -10.06 -7.64 -19.08
C PRO A 21 -10.85 -8.87 -18.68
N ILE A 22 -10.39 -9.59 -17.62
CA ILE A 22 -11.05 -10.80 -17.16
C ILE A 22 -12.48 -10.50 -16.71
N SER A 23 -12.69 -9.42 -15.92
CA SER A 23 -14.03 -9.01 -15.50
C SER A 23 -14.90 -8.59 -16.67
N GLY A 24 -14.35 -7.88 -17.67
CA GLY A 24 -15.05 -7.48 -18.89
C GLY A 24 -15.52 -8.69 -19.70
N PHE A 25 -14.66 -9.68 -19.93
CA PHE A 25 -15.01 -10.91 -20.64
C PHE A 25 -16.04 -11.76 -19.86
N ILE A 26 -15.82 -11.98 -18.56
CA ILE A 26 -16.78 -12.75 -17.75
C ILE A 26 -18.16 -12.08 -17.79
N THR A 27 -18.21 -10.74 -17.59
CA THR A 27 -19.47 -9.99 -17.59
C THR A 27 -20.18 -10.07 -18.94
N HIS A 28 -19.41 -10.01 -20.04
CA HIS A 28 -19.97 -10.06 -21.40
C HIS A 28 -20.60 -11.41 -21.74
N TYR A 29 -19.94 -12.54 -21.36
CA TYR A 29 -20.36 -13.87 -21.77
C TYR A 29 -21.26 -14.58 -20.76
N THR A 30 -21.08 -14.34 -19.45
CA THR A 30 -21.75 -15.12 -18.40
C THR A 30 -22.58 -14.26 -17.43
N GLY A 31 -22.25 -12.98 -17.30
CA GLY A 31 -22.90 -12.04 -16.41
C GLY A 31 -22.02 -11.59 -15.24
N TRP A 32 -22.37 -10.44 -14.66
CA TRP A 32 -21.55 -9.76 -13.64
C TRP A 32 -21.41 -10.56 -12.33
N GLN A 33 -22.39 -11.43 -11.99
CA GLN A 33 -22.36 -12.24 -10.78
C GLN A 33 -21.16 -13.19 -10.73
N TYR A 34 -20.79 -13.76 -11.88
CA TYR A 34 -19.70 -14.73 -12.00
C TYR A 34 -18.33 -14.10 -11.72
N VAL A 35 -18.19 -12.80 -11.92
CA VAL A 35 -16.96 -12.07 -11.54
C VAL A 35 -16.69 -12.24 -10.06
N PHE A 36 -17.70 -12.06 -9.20
CA PHE A 36 -17.56 -12.21 -7.76
C PHE A 36 -17.26 -13.64 -7.33
N TYR A 37 -17.92 -14.63 -7.96
CA TYR A 37 -17.68 -16.03 -7.64
C TYR A 37 -16.25 -16.46 -8.01
N ILE A 38 -15.76 -16.08 -9.18
CA ILE A 38 -14.43 -16.46 -9.66
C ILE A 38 -13.35 -15.77 -8.84
N PHE A 39 -13.41 -14.43 -8.67
CA PHE A 39 -12.40 -13.70 -7.90
C PHE A 39 -12.47 -14.04 -6.40
N GLY A 40 -13.65 -14.27 -5.85
CA GLY A 40 -13.83 -14.76 -4.49
C GLY A 40 -13.19 -16.14 -4.29
N GLY A 41 -13.40 -17.07 -5.23
CA GLY A 41 -12.76 -18.38 -5.22
C GLY A 41 -11.24 -18.30 -5.29
N ILE A 42 -10.69 -17.47 -6.18
CA ILE A 42 -9.24 -17.21 -6.26
C ILE A 42 -8.73 -16.63 -4.92
N GLY A 43 -9.47 -15.71 -4.32
CA GLY A 43 -9.13 -15.12 -3.02
C GLY A 43 -9.06 -16.16 -1.89
N ILE A 44 -10.00 -17.13 -1.86
CA ILE A 44 -9.97 -18.22 -0.87
C ILE A 44 -8.75 -19.11 -1.09
N VAL A 45 -8.45 -19.51 -2.35
CA VAL A 45 -7.25 -20.30 -2.67
C VAL A 45 -5.98 -19.55 -2.23
N TRP A 46 -5.87 -18.26 -2.57
CA TRP A 46 -4.75 -17.43 -2.14
C TRP A 46 -4.62 -17.36 -0.61
N PHE A 47 -5.74 -17.20 0.10
CA PHE A 47 -5.77 -17.17 1.57
C PHE A 47 -5.24 -18.48 2.17
N LEU A 48 -5.59 -19.63 1.61
CA LEU A 48 -5.07 -20.93 2.06
C LEU A 48 -3.55 -21.01 1.84
N PHE A 49 -3.04 -20.57 0.69
CA PHE A 49 -1.59 -20.48 0.46
C PHE A 49 -0.91 -19.53 1.44
N TRP A 50 -1.53 -18.37 1.71
CA TRP A 50 -0.99 -17.40 2.66
C TRP A 50 -0.85 -18.02 4.06
N LEU A 51 -1.86 -18.73 4.56
CA LEU A 51 -1.81 -19.40 5.86
C LEU A 51 -0.70 -20.45 5.96
N MET A 52 -0.33 -21.05 4.83
CA MET A 52 0.71 -22.09 4.79
C MET A 52 2.13 -21.53 4.66
N LEU A 53 2.29 -20.38 4.00
CA LEU A 53 3.59 -19.85 3.59
C LEU A 53 4.02 -18.58 4.33
N ALA A 54 3.08 -17.83 4.93
CA ALA A 54 3.41 -16.56 5.57
C ALA A 54 3.78 -16.75 7.05
N TYR A 55 4.91 -16.17 7.44
CA TYR A 55 5.39 -16.12 8.82
C TYR A 55 5.62 -14.67 9.24
N GLU A 56 5.39 -14.39 10.51
CA GLU A 56 5.50 -13.03 11.07
C GLU A 56 6.94 -12.49 11.05
N ARG A 57 7.90 -13.38 11.29
CA ARG A 57 9.33 -13.05 11.31
C ARG A 57 10.15 -14.09 10.55
N PRO A 58 11.23 -13.68 9.89
CA PRO A 58 12.14 -14.64 9.22
C PRO A 58 12.62 -15.75 10.14
N ALA A 59 12.92 -15.43 11.41
CA ALA A 59 13.40 -16.40 12.40
C ALA A 59 12.39 -17.54 12.71
N TYR A 60 11.10 -17.35 12.40
CA TYR A 60 10.07 -18.38 12.62
C TYR A 60 9.82 -19.25 11.39
N HIS A 61 10.49 -18.95 10.28
CA HIS A 61 10.31 -19.74 9.06
C HIS A 61 11.03 -21.09 9.20
N PRO A 62 10.32 -22.24 8.99
CA PRO A 62 10.86 -23.57 9.31
C PRO A 62 12.03 -24.00 8.43
N TYR A 63 12.21 -23.38 7.28
CA TYR A 63 13.23 -23.75 6.29
C TYR A 63 14.33 -22.69 6.11
N ILE A 64 14.37 -21.64 6.94
CA ILE A 64 15.40 -20.61 6.84
C ILE A 64 16.75 -21.14 7.31
N THR A 65 17.82 -20.87 6.55
CA THR A 65 19.16 -21.19 6.99
C THR A 65 19.72 -20.12 7.93
N PRO A 66 20.67 -20.50 8.85
CA PRO A 66 21.30 -19.50 9.72
C PRO A 66 22.02 -18.38 8.96
N GLU A 67 22.62 -18.71 7.80
CA GLU A 67 23.30 -17.74 6.95
C GLU A 67 22.31 -16.76 6.32
N GLU A 68 21.16 -17.25 5.84
CA GLU A 68 20.12 -16.43 5.25
C GLU A 68 19.48 -15.51 6.30
N LEU A 69 19.19 -16.03 7.50
CA LEU A 69 18.67 -15.26 8.62
C LEU A 69 19.63 -14.13 8.98
N SER A 70 20.94 -14.45 9.16
CA SER A 70 21.97 -13.46 9.46
C SER A 70 22.08 -12.40 8.35
N TYR A 71 22.00 -12.80 7.08
CA TYR A 71 22.02 -11.89 5.94
C TYR A 71 20.81 -10.92 5.98
N ILE A 72 19.60 -11.44 6.23
CA ILE A 72 18.38 -10.61 6.32
C ILE A 72 18.50 -9.63 7.49
N GLU A 73 18.86 -10.10 8.68
CA GLU A 73 19.00 -9.26 9.87
C GLU A 73 20.07 -8.17 9.70
N THR A 74 21.22 -8.52 9.10
CA THR A 74 22.29 -7.56 8.84
C THR A 74 21.90 -6.56 7.74
N SER A 75 21.15 -7.00 6.72
CA SER A 75 20.72 -6.16 5.61
C SER A 75 19.62 -5.17 5.99
N GLN A 76 18.86 -5.45 7.06
CA GLN A 76 17.81 -4.54 7.56
C GLN A 76 18.37 -3.26 8.20
N GLY A 77 19.66 -3.24 8.57
CA GLY A 77 20.37 -2.06 9.06
C GLY A 77 19.64 -1.34 10.20
N GLU A 78 19.45 -0.03 10.07
CA GLU A 78 18.75 0.81 11.09
C GLU A 78 17.31 0.36 11.39
N THR A 79 16.68 -0.43 10.51
CA THR A 79 15.30 -0.93 10.70
C THR A 79 15.25 -2.03 11.77
N ALA A 80 16.38 -2.70 12.03
CA ALA A 80 16.51 -3.69 13.11
C ALA A 80 16.71 -3.05 14.51
N ILE A 81 16.90 -1.74 14.59
CA ILE A 81 17.04 -1.03 15.85
C ILE A 81 15.67 -0.98 16.52
N VAL A 82 15.51 -1.73 17.60
CA VAL A 82 14.32 -1.64 18.46
C VAL A 82 14.40 -0.34 19.26
N TYR A 83 13.61 0.63 18.85
CA TYR A 83 13.41 1.85 19.61
C TYR A 83 12.45 1.57 20.75
N GLN A 84 12.98 1.31 21.95
CA GLN A 84 12.15 1.12 23.14
C GLN A 84 11.56 2.46 23.60
N ASP A 85 10.23 2.50 23.79
CA ASP A 85 9.46 3.50 24.56
C ASP A 85 9.46 4.97 24.12
N GLU A 86 9.92 5.32 22.93
CA GLU A 86 9.72 6.68 22.45
C GLU A 86 8.31 6.88 21.88
N LYS A 87 7.58 7.81 22.49
CA LYS A 87 6.24 8.23 22.01
C LYS A 87 6.33 8.85 20.62
N ILE A 88 5.41 8.48 19.75
CA ILE A 88 5.29 9.07 18.42
C ILE A 88 5.09 10.58 18.57
N PRO A 89 5.92 11.44 17.92
CA PRO A 89 5.84 12.88 18.07
C PRO A 89 4.70 13.47 17.21
N TRP A 90 3.45 13.13 17.51
CA TRP A 90 2.27 13.50 16.73
C TRP A 90 2.19 14.99 16.42
N ARG A 91 2.50 15.87 17.39
CA ARG A 91 2.46 17.31 17.16
C ARG A 91 3.46 17.74 16.09
N ALA A 92 4.70 17.23 16.12
CA ALA A 92 5.71 17.53 15.14
C ALA A 92 5.36 16.98 13.75
N ILE A 93 4.79 15.78 13.68
CA ILE A 93 4.32 15.17 12.43
C ILE A 93 3.20 16.00 11.81
N LEU A 94 2.15 16.32 12.57
CA LEU A 94 0.98 17.04 12.08
C LEU A 94 1.25 18.51 11.73
N THR A 95 2.30 19.13 12.27
CA THR A 95 2.71 20.50 11.93
C THR A 95 3.82 20.54 10.88
N SER A 96 4.30 19.39 10.40
CA SER A 96 5.39 19.33 9.42
C SER A 96 4.87 19.62 8.01
N VAL A 97 5.40 20.69 7.40
CA VAL A 97 5.05 21.10 6.03
C VAL A 97 5.34 19.99 4.99
N PRO A 98 6.51 19.30 5.01
CA PRO A 98 6.76 18.17 4.11
C PRO A 98 5.77 17.03 4.25
N VAL A 99 5.31 16.73 5.48
CA VAL A 99 4.29 15.70 5.71
C VAL A 99 2.96 16.11 5.08
N PHE A 100 2.57 17.39 5.23
CA PHE A 100 1.36 17.88 4.60
C PHE A 100 1.47 17.88 3.07
N ALA A 101 2.65 18.15 2.50
CA ALA A 101 2.88 18.01 1.06
C ALA A 101 2.68 16.57 0.56
N LEU A 102 3.10 15.56 1.34
CA LEU A 102 2.81 14.16 1.05
C LEU A 102 1.31 13.85 1.09
N CYS A 103 0.58 14.41 2.06
CA CYS A 103 -0.86 14.24 2.17
C CYS A 103 -1.61 14.82 0.95
N VAL A 104 -1.21 16.02 0.49
CA VAL A 104 -1.79 16.67 -0.69
C VAL A 104 -1.47 15.88 -1.97
N ALA A 105 -0.23 15.39 -2.12
CA ALA A 105 0.14 14.55 -3.26
C ALA A 105 -0.65 13.24 -3.27
N HIS A 106 -0.83 12.60 -2.12
CA HIS A 106 -1.63 11.39 -1.99
C HIS A 106 -3.11 11.63 -2.31
N PHE A 107 -3.66 12.76 -1.85
CA PHE A 107 -5.03 13.19 -2.18
C PHE A 107 -5.22 13.31 -3.69
N ALA A 108 -4.33 14.06 -4.39
CA ALA A 108 -4.42 14.26 -5.83
C ALA A 108 -4.28 12.93 -6.59
N ARG A 109 -3.36 12.05 -6.16
CA ARG A 109 -3.18 10.72 -6.75
C ARG A 109 -4.40 9.84 -6.56
N SER A 110 -4.95 9.81 -5.37
CA SER A 110 -6.14 8.99 -5.05
C SER A 110 -7.38 9.52 -5.76
N TRP A 111 -7.51 10.84 -5.93
CA TRP A 111 -8.57 11.44 -6.73
C TRP A 111 -8.61 10.81 -8.13
N MET A 112 -7.51 10.84 -8.84
CA MET A 112 -7.43 10.28 -10.20
C MET A 112 -7.61 8.76 -10.22
N PHE A 113 -6.95 8.03 -9.30
CA PHE A 113 -7.01 6.58 -9.24
C PHE A 113 -8.44 6.06 -9.03
N PHE A 114 -9.15 6.60 -8.04
CA PHE A 114 -10.51 6.16 -7.74
C PHE A 114 -11.53 6.67 -8.76
N LEU A 115 -11.28 7.83 -9.37
CA LEU A 115 -12.08 8.29 -10.50
C LEU A 115 -12.03 7.28 -11.65
N LEU A 116 -10.85 6.85 -12.04
CA LEU A 116 -10.68 5.84 -13.09
C LEU A 116 -11.30 4.51 -12.68
N LEU A 117 -10.97 4.01 -11.50
CA LEU A 117 -11.46 2.71 -11.06
C LEU A 117 -12.99 2.60 -11.09
N THR A 118 -13.70 3.67 -10.78
CA THR A 118 -15.16 3.66 -10.67
C THR A 118 -15.88 4.16 -11.91
N ASN A 119 -15.33 5.14 -12.62
CA ASN A 119 -16.05 5.90 -13.62
C ASN A 119 -15.53 5.69 -15.05
N GLU A 120 -14.31 5.15 -15.25
CA GLU A 120 -13.73 4.94 -16.57
C GLU A 120 -14.61 4.07 -17.49
N PRO A 121 -15.18 2.92 -17.03
CA PRO A 121 -16.07 2.13 -17.88
C PRO A 121 -17.30 2.90 -18.35
N THR A 122 -17.86 3.75 -17.48
CA THR A 122 -19.02 4.59 -17.79
C THR A 122 -18.65 5.67 -18.81
N TYR A 123 -17.47 6.29 -18.67
CA TYR A 123 -16.93 7.25 -19.62
C TYR A 123 -16.75 6.64 -21.01
N LEU A 124 -16.12 5.46 -21.09
CA LEU A 124 -15.90 4.76 -22.36
C LEU A 124 -17.20 4.32 -23.05
N ASN A 125 -18.22 3.96 -22.27
CA ASN A 125 -19.52 3.59 -22.78
C ASN A 125 -20.20 4.74 -23.57
N VAL A 126 -19.93 6.00 -23.25
CA VAL A 126 -20.44 7.18 -23.99
C VAL A 126 -19.97 7.19 -25.43
N PHE A 127 -18.79 6.60 -25.70
CA PHE A 127 -18.22 6.47 -27.05
C PHE A 127 -18.68 5.20 -27.78
N GLY A 128 -19.52 4.37 -27.14
CA GLY A 128 -20.11 3.18 -27.78
C GLY A 128 -19.24 1.91 -27.67
N TYR A 129 -18.22 1.89 -26.84
CA TYR A 129 -17.43 0.68 -26.61
C TYR A 129 -18.25 -0.38 -25.84
N SER A 130 -18.12 -1.64 -26.26
CA SER A 130 -18.75 -2.76 -25.55
C SER A 130 -18.08 -3.03 -24.21
N ILE A 131 -18.76 -3.75 -23.31
CA ILE A 131 -18.22 -4.11 -21.97
C ILE A 131 -16.88 -4.86 -22.09
N ALA A 132 -16.75 -5.77 -23.05
CA ALA A 132 -15.50 -6.50 -23.29
C ALA A 132 -14.39 -5.58 -23.79
N GLN A 133 -14.70 -4.66 -24.71
CA GLN A 133 -13.76 -3.66 -25.20
C GLN A 133 -13.32 -2.72 -24.07
N ASN A 134 -14.26 -2.25 -23.23
CA ASN A 134 -13.95 -1.43 -22.07
C ASN A 134 -12.97 -2.11 -21.13
N GLY A 135 -13.16 -3.39 -20.83
CA GLY A 135 -12.25 -4.15 -19.97
C GLY A 135 -10.81 -4.18 -20.51
N VAL A 136 -10.65 -4.39 -21.83
CA VAL A 136 -9.32 -4.41 -22.46
C VAL A 136 -8.71 -3.00 -22.51
N LEU A 137 -9.50 -2.00 -22.92
CA LEU A 137 -9.04 -0.61 -23.03
C LEU A 137 -8.60 -0.06 -21.67
N SER A 138 -9.35 -0.31 -20.61
CA SER A 138 -9.01 0.13 -19.25
C SER A 138 -7.72 -0.52 -18.69
N ALA A 139 -7.26 -1.64 -19.24
CA ALA A 139 -5.98 -2.23 -18.84
C ALA A 139 -4.77 -1.49 -19.44
N ILE A 140 -4.90 -0.88 -20.61
CA ILE A 140 -3.77 -0.26 -21.35
C ILE A 140 -3.07 0.84 -20.53
N PRO A 141 -3.77 1.81 -19.92
CA PRO A 141 -3.15 2.83 -19.08
C PRO A 141 -2.30 2.25 -17.96
N HIS A 142 -2.80 1.17 -17.32
CA HIS A 142 -2.11 0.51 -16.21
C HIS A 142 -0.86 -0.24 -16.65
N VAL A 143 -0.85 -0.84 -17.85
CA VAL A 143 0.36 -1.45 -18.44
C VAL A 143 1.46 -0.41 -18.63
N ILE A 144 1.12 0.73 -19.25
CA ILE A 144 2.07 1.82 -19.45
C ILE A 144 2.57 2.35 -18.11
N MET A 145 1.69 2.50 -17.13
CA MET A 145 2.03 2.95 -15.79
C MET A 145 3.02 2.02 -15.09
N VAL A 146 2.86 0.70 -15.20
CA VAL A 146 3.82 -0.28 -14.64
C VAL A 146 5.20 -0.09 -15.27
N ILE A 147 5.27 0.04 -16.59
CA ILE A 147 6.53 0.25 -17.31
C ILE A 147 7.18 1.57 -16.84
N MET A 148 6.43 2.65 -16.81
CA MET A 148 6.91 3.97 -16.39
C MET A 148 7.33 4.01 -14.93
N SER A 149 6.62 3.30 -14.05
CA SER A 149 6.99 3.17 -12.63
C SER A 149 8.32 2.42 -12.45
N GLY A 150 8.52 1.33 -13.19
CA GLY A 150 9.82 0.61 -13.19
C GLY A 150 10.97 1.49 -13.69
N MET A 151 10.75 2.18 -14.81
CA MET A 151 11.76 3.11 -15.36
C MET A 151 12.06 4.27 -14.40
N SER A 152 11.06 4.78 -13.72
CA SER A 152 11.21 5.93 -12.81
C SER A 152 12.16 5.64 -11.65
N GLY A 153 12.20 4.40 -11.16
CA GLY A 153 13.15 3.97 -10.15
C GLY A 153 14.60 4.08 -10.63
N HIS A 154 14.87 3.59 -11.83
CA HIS A 154 16.22 3.70 -12.41
C HIS A 154 16.61 5.16 -12.68
N ILE A 155 15.67 5.96 -13.18
CA ILE A 155 15.87 7.41 -13.41
C ILE A 155 16.17 8.12 -12.08
N ALA A 156 15.39 7.85 -11.02
CA ALA A 156 15.61 8.43 -9.70
C ALA A 156 17.00 8.08 -9.15
N ASP A 157 17.39 6.79 -9.22
CA ASP A 157 18.71 6.34 -8.74
C ASP A 157 19.85 6.96 -9.54
N TRP A 158 19.70 7.10 -10.85
CA TRP A 158 20.68 7.76 -11.70
C TRP A 158 20.82 9.24 -11.37
N LEU A 159 19.69 9.96 -11.18
CA LEU A 159 19.69 11.38 -10.82
C LEU A 159 20.29 11.61 -9.43
N ILE A 160 20.02 10.75 -8.44
CA ILE A 160 20.55 10.89 -7.08
C ILE A 160 22.06 10.58 -7.02
N ARG A 161 22.54 9.63 -7.84
CA ARG A 161 23.97 9.30 -7.91
C ARG A 161 24.81 10.41 -8.58
N ASN A 162 24.18 11.21 -9.44
CA ASN A 162 24.83 12.35 -10.03
C ASN A 162 24.82 13.54 -9.04
N PRO A 163 25.95 14.14 -8.70
CA PRO A 163 26.05 15.19 -7.67
C PRO A 163 25.38 16.53 -8.08
N MET A 164 24.66 16.54 -9.21
CA MET A 164 24.00 17.73 -9.73
C MET A 164 22.67 18.05 -9.03
N LEU A 165 21.97 17.07 -8.48
CA LEU A 165 20.65 17.24 -7.88
C LEU A 165 20.58 16.62 -6.47
N SER A 166 20.00 17.37 -5.54
CA SER A 166 19.70 16.85 -4.21
C SER A 166 18.51 15.86 -4.24
N THR A 167 18.41 14.98 -3.24
CA THR A 167 17.26 14.06 -3.10
C THR A 167 15.93 14.82 -3.14
N THR A 168 15.84 15.98 -2.47
CA THR A 168 14.67 16.86 -2.50
C THR A 168 14.31 17.29 -3.92
N GLN A 169 15.30 17.73 -4.71
CA GLN A 169 15.07 18.16 -6.09
C GLN A 169 14.60 17.01 -6.98
N VAL A 170 15.19 15.83 -6.83
CA VAL A 170 14.78 14.63 -7.60
C VAL A 170 13.33 14.23 -7.25
N ARG A 171 12.96 14.21 -5.96
CA ARG A 171 11.60 13.88 -5.52
C ARG A 171 10.57 14.88 -6.05
N ARG A 172 10.88 16.17 -5.98
CA ARG A 172 10.03 17.24 -6.52
C ARG A 172 9.90 17.13 -8.04
N LEU A 173 11.00 16.95 -8.76
CA LEU A 173 11.03 16.84 -10.22
C LEU A 173 10.14 15.69 -10.71
N LEU A 174 10.35 14.47 -10.18
CA LEU A 174 9.61 13.30 -10.62
C LEU A 174 8.10 13.41 -10.30
N THR A 175 7.75 13.99 -9.16
CA THR A 175 6.35 14.22 -8.81
C THR A 175 5.71 15.27 -9.71
N CYS A 176 6.39 16.41 -9.93
CA CYS A 176 5.87 17.48 -10.78
C CYS A 176 5.75 17.05 -12.24
N VAL A 177 6.71 16.28 -12.76
CA VAL A 177 6.64 15.75 -14.14
C VAL A 177 5.48 14.78 -14.27
N GLY A 178 5.34 13.81 -13.35
CA GLY A 178 4.26 12.83 -13.43
C GLY A 178 2.87 13.47 -13.33
N PHE A 179 2.61 14.25 -12.28
CA PHE A 179 1.32 14.94 -12.10
C PHE A 179 1.10 16.02 -13.17
N GLY A 180 2.15 16.70 -13.62
CA GLY A 180 2.06 17.73 -14.65
C GLY A 180 1.63 17.14 -16.00
N VAL A 181 2.23 16.02 -16.42
CA VAL A 181 1.83 15.33 -17.65
C VAL A 181 0.42 14.76 -17.53
N GLU A 182 0.11 14.06 -16.43
CA GLU A 182 -1.22 13.50 -16.17
C GLU A 182 -2.29 14.60 -16.15
N GLY A 183 -2.04 15.71 -15.43
CA GLY A 183 -2.92 16.88 -15.40
C GLY A 183 -3.11 17.55 -16.75
N SER A 184 -2.03 17.67 -17.55
CA SER A 184 -2.12 18.20 -18.92
C SER A 184 -2.98 17.31 -19.82
N CYS A 185 -2.81 15.98 -19.71
CA CYS A 185 -3.66 15.03 -20.44
C CYS A 185 -5.14 15.17 -20.03
N CYS A 186 -5.43 15.34 -18.74
CA CYS A 186 -6.79 15.60 -18.26
C CYS A 186 -7.36 16.92 -18.81
N LEU A 187 -6.54 17.98 -18.89
CA LEU A 187 -6.97 19.22 -19.53
C LEU A 187 -7.26 19.04 -21.02
N PHE A 188 -6.45 18.28 -21.75
CA PHE A 188 -6.75 17.97 -23.16
C PHE A 188 -8.03 17.14 -23.28
N LEU A 189 -8.27 16.17 -22.38
CA LEU A 189 -9.51 15.38 -22.35
C LEU A 189 -10.76 16.26 -22.21
N SER A 190 -10.66 17.44 -21.60
CA SER A 190 -11.77 18.38 -21.46
C SER A 190 -12.20 19.06 -22.79
N PHE A 191 -11.46 18.83 -23.87
CA PHE A 191 -11.80 19.35 -25.21
C PHE A 191 -12.05 18.24 -26.24
N ILE A 192 -11.93 16.96 -25.86
CA ILE A 192 -11.99 15.82 -26.79
C ILE A 192 -13.40 15.25 -26.83
N GLU A 193 -13.88 15.01 -28.05
CA GLU A 193 -15.16 14.35 -28.37
C GLU A 193 -14.97 12.99 -29.05
N ASN A 194 -13.73 12.61 -29.38
CA ASN A 194 -13.41 11.36 -30.05
C ASN A 194 -12.88 10.32 -29.05
N GLY A 195 -13.54 9.15 -28.98
CA GLY A 195 -13.20 8.10 -28.02
C GLY A 195 -11.79 7.53 -28.17
N ASN A 196 -11.29 7.36 -29.42
CA ASN A 196 -9.95 6.84 -29.63
C ASN A 196 -8.88 7.83 -29.15
N LEU A 197 -9.10 9.13 -29.44
CA LEU A 197 -8.19 10.19 -28.97
C LEU A 197 -8.25 10.33 -27.45
N ALA A 198 -9.44 10.20 -26.86
CA ALA A 198 -9.60 10.19 -25.40
C ALA A 198 -8.79 9.05 -24.76
N MET A 199 -8.84 7.85 -25.34
CA MET A 199 -8.05 6.71 -24.84
C MET A 199 -6.54 6.92 -24.95
N ILE A 200 -6.06 7.58 -25.99
CA ILE A 200 -4.63 7.91 -26.12
C ILE A 200 -4.19 8.85 -24.99
N PHE A 201 -4.91 9.97 -24.80
CA PHE A 201 -4.57 10.91 -23.74
C PHE A 201 -4.71 10.31 -22.33
N LEU A 202 -5.74 9.49 -22.11
CA LEU A 202 -5.92 8.78 -20.86
C LEU A 202 -4.73 7.84 -20.59
N SER A 203 -4.35 7.04 -21.60
CA SER A 203 -3.25 6.08 -21.50
C SER A 203 -1.90 6.76 -21.27
N VAL A 204 -1.64 7.87 -21.94
CA VAL A 204 -0.42 8.66 -21.73
C VAL A 204 -0.42 9.29 -20.33
N GLY A 205 -1.50 9.96 -19.93
CA GLY A 205 -1.59 10.64 -18.64
C GLY A 205 -1.39 9.67 -17.47
N VAL A 206 -2.20 8.61 -17.44
CA VAL A 206 -2.10 7.58 -16.38
C VAL A 206 -0.77 6.85 -16.44
N GLY A 207 -0.26 6.56 -17.62
CA GLY A 207 1.05 5.94 -17.81
C GLY A 207 2.17 6.77 -17.18
N PHE A 208 2.22 8.07 -17.50
CA PHE A 208 3.23 8.97 -16.95
C PHE A 208 3.09 9.22 -15.45
N SER A 209 1.91 9.03 -14.86
CA SER A 209 1.75 9.08 -13.40
C SER A 209 2.60 8.02 -12.67
N GLY A 210 3.01 6.95 -13.36
CA GLY A 210 3.97 5.98 -12.83
C GLY A 210 5.31 6.60 -12.41
N ILE A 211 5.70 7.73 -13.01
CA ILE A 211 6.92 8.47 -12.64
C ILE A 211 6.82 9.02 -11.21
N CYS A 212 5.63 9.43 -10.76
CA CYS A 212 5.40 9.95 -9.41
C CYS A 212 5.73 8.93 -8.31
N THR A 213 5.73 7.63 -8.61
CA THR A 213 6.02 6.56 -7.65
C THR A 213 7.39 6.75 -7.02
N SER A 214 8.40 7.11 -7.82
CA SER A 214 9.75 7.41 -7.32
C SER A 214 9.92 8.85 -6.79
N GLY A 215 8.89 9.66 -6.92
CA GLY A 215 8.81 10.99 -6.34
C GLY A 215 8.25 10.96 -4.92
N TRP A 216 6.97 11.31 -4.77
CA TRP A 216 6.31 11.47 -3.48
C TRP A 216 6.08 10.15 -2.72
N GLN A 217 5.82 9.04 -3.41
CA GLN A 217 5.40 7.80 -2.75
C GLN A 217 6.51 7.16 -1.92
N ILE A 218 7.76 7.20 -2.38
CA ILE A 218 8.93 6.71 -1.64
C ILE A 218 9.40 7.71 -0.59
N ASN A 219 9.08 8.98 -0.75
CA ASN A 219 9.59 10.05 0.08
C ASN A 219 9.23 9.96 1.57
N HIS A 220 8.24 9.15 1.94
CA HIS A 220 7.96 8.81 3.34
C HIS A 220 9.17 8.20 4.05
N LEU A 221 9.96 7.39 3.33
CA LEU A 221 11.18 6.77 3.83
C LEU A 221 12.35 7.77 3.91
N ASP A 222 12.40 8.76 3.01
CA ASP A 222 13.47 9.77 3.03
C ASP A 222 13.32 10.71 4.23
N ILE A 223 12.12 11.23 4.48
CA ILE A 223 11.88 12.24 5.51
C ILE A 223 11.85 11.68 6.92
N ALA A 224 11.39 10.45 7.11
CA ALA A 224 11.32 9.82 8.42
C ALA A 224 11.30 8.29 8.32
N PRO A 225 12.44 7.62 8.09
CA PRO A 225 12.50 6.15 7.96
C PRO A 225 11.85 5.43 9.14
N ARG A 226 12.10 5.93 10.35
CA ARG A 226 11.57 5.38 11.60
C ARG A 226 10.03 5.43 11.71
N TYR A 227 9.43 6.50 11.22
CA TYR A 227 7.98 6.73 11.26
C TYR A 227 7.31 6.58 9.91
N ALA A 228 7.97 5.92 8.93
CA ALA A 228 7.47 5.79 7.57
C ALA A 228 6.08 5.14 7.51
N SER A 229 5.82 4.09 8.30
CA SER A 229 4.51 3.43 8.39
C SER A 229 3.41 4.37 8.91
N VAL A 230 3.73 5.21 9.90
CA VAL A 230 2.80 6.21 10.45
C VAL A 230 2.49 7.27 9.39
N LEU A 231 3.52 7.74 8.67
CA LEU A 231 3.35 8.74 7.60
C LEU A 231 2.56 8.18 6.41
N ILE A 232 2.83 6.94 6.02
CA ILE A 232 2.06 6.25 4.99
C ILE A 232 0.59 6.12 5.41
N GLY A 233 0.32 5.70 6.66
CA GLY A 233 -1.04 5.63 7.20
C GLY A 233 -1.75 6.97 7.18
N LEU A 234 -1.08 8.03 7.65
CA LEU A 234 -1.63 9.39 7.67
C LEU A 234 -1.92 9.91 6.25
N SER A 235 -0.95 9.81 5.34
CA SER A 235 -1.13 10.26 3.96
C SER A 235 -2.20 9.44 3.22
N THR A 236 -2.31 8.12 3.50
CA THR A 236 -3.37 7.26 2.94
C THR A 236 -4.75 7.69 3.43
N ALA A 237 -4.89 8.07 4.71
CA ALA A 237 -6.15 8.59 5.23
C ALA A 237 -6.59 9.86 4.46
N PHE A 238 -5.67 10.80 4.19
CA PHE A 238 -5.94 11.96 3.33
C PHE A 238 -6.24 11.55 1.88
N GLY A 239 -5.51 10.59 1.34
CA GLY A 239 -5.75 10.02 0.02
C GLY A 239 -7.15 9.44 -0.11
N THR A 240 -7.64 8.73 0.92
CA THR A 240 -8.98 8.15 0.94
C THR A 240 -10.05 9.22 0.83
N ILE A 241 -9.87 10.40 1.44
CA ILE A 241 -10.80 11.52 1.27
C ILE A 241 -10.90 11.91 -0.22
N GLY A 242 -9.77 12.07 -0.90
CA GLY A 242 -9.73 12.33 -2.35
C GLY A 242 -10.42 11.22 -3.16
N GLY A 243 -10.17 9.98 -2.77
CA GLY A 243 -10.78 8.80 -3.39
C GLY A 243 -12.30 8.71 -3.24
N ILE A 244 -12.85 9.20 -2.15
CA ILE A 244 -14.31 9.29 -1.93
C ILE A 244 -14.89 10.51 -2.68
N MET A 245 -14.21 11.64 -2.61
CA MET A 245 -14.69 12.89 -3.21
C MET A 245 -14.74 12.83 -4.73
N ALA A 246 -13.75 12.20 -5.39
CA ALA A 246 -13.66 12.18 -6.84
C ALA A 246 -14.89 11.52 -7.50
N PRO A 247 -15.23 10.25 -7.23
CA PRO A 247 -16.41 9.64 -7.85
C PRO A 247 -17.72 10.29 -7.39
N LEU A 248 -17.78 10.82 -6.16
CA LEU A 248 -18.97 11.53 -5.68
C LEU A 248 -19.22 12.81 -6.47
N ILE A 249 -18.21 13.67 -6.59
CA ILE A 249 -18.34 14.97 -7.28
C ILE A 249 -18.57 14.76 -8.78
N VAL A 250 -17.81 13.86 -9.41
CA VAL A 250 -17.97 13.53 -10.82
C VAL A 250 -19.34 12.88 -11.07
N GLY A 251 -19.79 12.00 -10.16
CA GLY A 251 -21.11 11.43 -10.21
C GLY A 251 -22.22 12.50 -10.16
N LEU A 252 -22.08 13.51 -9.30
CA LEU A 252 -23.03 14.63 -9.22
C LEU A 252 -23.03 15.47 -10.52
N ILE A 253 -21.86 15.73 -11.10
CA ILE A 253 -21.74 16.49 -12.37
C ILE A 253 -22.40 15.72 -13.52
N THR A 254 -22.19 14.40 -13.58
CA THR A 254 -22.63 13.57 -14.72
C THR A 254 -24.05 13.00 -14.54
N TYR A 255 -24.62 13.00 -13.34
CA TYR A 255 -25.86 12.29 -12.98
C TYR A 255 -27.03 12.57 -13.93
N LYS A 256 -27.40 13.84 -14.09
CA LYS A 256 -28.58 14.22 -14.89
C LYS A 256 -28.45 13.82 -16.36
N GLN A 257 -27.30 14.07 -16.97
CA GLN A 257 -27.04 13.71 -18.37
C GLN A 257 -26.85 12.20 -18.53
N GLY A 258 -26.24 11.52 -17.55
CA GLY A 258 -26.09 10.08 -17.54
C GLY A 258 -27.44 9.34 -17.49
N GLU A 259 -28.40 9.82 -16.72
CA GLU A 259 -29.77 9.26 -16.71
C GLU A 259 -30.48 9.46 -18.04
N LEU A 260 -30.36 10.65 -18.66
CA LEU A 260 -30.89 10.91 -20.01
C LEU A 260 -30.23 10.02 -21.06
N PHE A 261 -28.93 9.82 -20.96
CA PHE A 261 -28.19 8.95 -21.89
C PHE A 261 -28.62 7.47 -21.81
N LYS A 262 -28.96 6.97 -20.62
CA LYS A 262 -29.50 5.62 -20.47
C LYS A 262 -30.86 5.45 -21.17
N LEU A 263 -31.68 6.51 -21.17
CA LEU A 263 -33.01 6.49 -21.80
C LEU A 263 -32.95 6.71 -23.30
N MET A 264 -32.06 7.56 -23.78
CA MET A 264 -31.94 7.99 -25.18
C MET A 264 -30.47 7.95 -25.65
N PRO A 265 -29.84 6.78 -25.74
CA PRO A 265 -28.40 6.66 -26.06
C PRO A 265 -28.05 7.07 -27.48
N ASN A 266 -29.02 7.05 -28.39
CA ASN A 266 -28.85 7.40 -29.81
C ASN A 266 -29.20 8.86 -30.12
N ASP A 267 -29.65 9.64 -29.13
CA ASP A 267 -29.97 11.05 -29.33
C ASP A 267 -28.66 11.87 -29.33
N PRO A 268 -28.36 12.60 -30.43
CA PRO A 268 -27.10 13.34 -30.58
C PRO A 268 -26.96 14.47 -29.54
N ASP A 269 -28.05 15.11 -29.12
CA ASP A 269 -27.99 16.21 -28.17
C ASP A 269 -27.75 15.69 -26.73
N VAL A 270 -28.40 14.59 -26.38
CA VAL A 270 -28.17 13.91 -25.09
C VAL A 270 -26.72 13.41 -25.00
N ARG A 271 -26.22 12.81 -26.07
CA ARG A 271 -24.80 12.34 -26.12
C ARG A 271 -23.82 13.51 -25.99
N ARG A 272 -24.04 14.62 -26.71
CA ARG A 272 -23.21 15.82 -26.60
C ARG A 272 -23.24 16.40 -25.18
N GLY A 273 -24.43 16.51 -24.58
CA GLY A 273 -24.57 16.95 -23.18
C GLY A 273 -23.83 16.06 -22.20
N THR A 274 -23.87 14.74 -22.41
CA THR A 274 -23.12 13.77 -21.58
C THR A 274 -21.63 13.95 -21.75
N ILE A 275 -21.10 14.08 -22.97
CA ILE A 275 -19.68 14.35 -23.24
C ILE A 275 -19.25 15.64 -22.53
N PHE A 276 -20.05 16.71 -22.61
CA PHE A 276 -19.75 17.97 -21.94
C PHE A 276 -19.60 17.83 -20.41
N THR A 277 -20.45 17.06 -19.75
CA THR A 277 -20.31 16.82 -18.28
C THR A 277 -19.03 16.06 -17.96
N TRP A 278 -18.59 15.13 -18.81
CA TRP A 278 -17.30 14.46 -18.66
C TRP A 278 -16.12 15.40 -18.89
N GLN A 279 -16.23 16.30 -19.87
CA GLN A 279 -15.21 17.34 -20.13
C GLN A 279 -15.00 18.22 -18.89
N MET A 280 -16.08 18.63 -18.20
CA MET A 280 -16.01 19.37 -16.92
C MET A 280 -15.35 18.53 -15.82
N SER A 281 -15.64 17.26 -15.77
CA SER A 281 -15.03 16.33 -14.80
C SER A 281 -13.51 16.16 -15.01
N TRP A 282 -13.07 16.08 -16.26
CA TRP A 282 -11.66 16.02 -16.61
C TRP A 282 -10.93 17.34 -16.33
N LEU A 283 -11.58 18.48 -16.60
CA LEU A 283 -11.05 19.81 -16.26
C LEU A 283 -10.79 19.92 -14.75
N LEU A 284 -11.78 19.54 -13.93
CA LEU A 284 -11.63 19.54 -12.46
C LEU A 284 -10.50 18.62 -12.02
N THR A 285 -10.42 17.42 -12.58
CA THR A 285 -9.36 16.44 -12.26
C THR A 285 -7.97 16.97 -12.60
N GLY A 286 -7.83 17.59 -13.77
CA GLY A 286 -6.59 18.25 -14.19
C GLY A 286 -6.15 19.35 -13.21
N LEU A 287 -7.09 20.18 -12.76
CA LEU A 287 -6.82 21.22 -11.75
C LEU A 287 -6.36 20.63 -10.41
N VAL A 288 -6.98 19.55 -9.93
CA VAL A 288 -6.57 18.86 -8.69
C VAL A 288 -5.16 18.32 -8.81
N LEU A 289 -4.79 17.70 -9.96
CA LEU A 289 -3.45 17.19 -10.19
C LEU A 289 -2.40 18.31 -10.26
N PHE A 290 -2.70 19.42 -10.91
CA PHE A 290 -1.80 20.59 -10.93
C PHE A 290 -1.63 21.22 -9.55
N LEU A 291 -2.69 21.34 -8.75
CA LEU A 291 -2.57 21.80 -7.37
C LEU A 291 -1.68 20.86 -6.56
N GLY A 292 -1.83 19.54 -6.73
CA GLY A 292 -0.96 18.55 -6.12
C GLY A 292 0.51 18.71 -6.53
N ALA A 293 0.77 18.89 -7.84
CA ALA A 293 2.10 19.10 -8.39
C ALA A 293 2.77 20.38 -7.84
N ILE A 294 2.05 21.50 -7.88
CA ILE A 294 2.53 22.81 -7.41
C ILE A 294 2.82 22.75 -5.91
N PHE A 295 1.87 22.23 -5.13
CA PHE A 295 2.03 22.18 -3.68
C PHE A 295 3.21 21.29 -3.27
N TYR A 296 3.34 20.10 -3.86
CA TYR A 296 4.46 19.21 -3.58
C TYR A 296 5.79 19.78 -4.12
N GLY A 297 5.77 20.41 -5.28
CA GLY A 297 6.94 21.07 -5.87
C GLY A 297 7.51 22.18 -4.97
N LEU A 298 6.66 22.93 -4.29
CA LEU A 298 7.05 24.02 -3.40
C LEU A 298 7.48 23.50 -2.01
N PHE A 299 6.71 22.57 -1.43
CA PHE A 299 6.80 22.22 -0.01
C PHE A 299 7.34 20.80 0.26
N GLY A 300 7.45 19.91 -0.75
CA GLY A 300 8.03 18.57 -0.59
C GLY A 300 9.51 18.67 -0.18
N SER A 301 9.98 17.78 0.69
CA SER A 301 11.38 17.68 1.10
C SER A 301 11.82 16.23 1.06
N GLY A 302 13.03 15.96 0.58
CA GLY A 302 13.67 14.63 0.62
C GLY A 302 14.70 14.52 1.75
N GLU A 303 14.72 15.44 2.69
CA GLU A 303 15.66 15.47 3.81
C GLU A 303 15.02 14.91 5.08
N LYS A 304 15.81 14.13 5.85
CA LYS A 304 15.39 13.58 7.13
C LYS A 304 15.00 14.70 8.08
N GLN A 305 13.80 14.66 8.60
CA GLN A 305 13.28 15.68 9.49
C GLN A 305 13.92 15.61 10.88
N SER A 306 14.13 16.76 11.53
CA SER A 306 14.77 16.84 12.85
C SER A 306 14.05 16.03 13.93
N TRP A 307 12.73 15.98 13.88
CA TRP A 307 11.90 15.18 14.80
C TRP A 307 11.97 13.67 14.54
N ALA A 308 12.52 13.24 13.41
CA ALA A 308 12.72 11.83 13.05
C ALA A 308 14.10 11.30 13.46
N VAL A 309 14.99 12.16 13.97
CA VAL A 309 16.29 11.77 14.50
C VAL A 309 16.11 11.21 15.92
N PRO A 310 16.67 10.03 16.23
CA PRO A 310 16.59 9.44 17.57
C PRO A 310 17.22 10.37 18.62
N SER A 311 16.65 10.43 19.81
CA SER A 311 17.29 11.15 20.93
C SER A 311 18.59 10.45 21.34
N PRO A 312 19.62 11.18 21.77
CA PRO A 312 20.84 10.59 22.29
C PRO A 312 20.52 9.64 23.46
N GLY A 313 20.83 8.35 23.31
CA GLY A 313 20.59 7.31 24.34
C GLY A 313 19.36 6.42 24.12
N SER A 314 18.50 6.70 23.12
CA SER A 314 17.34 5.85 22.79
C SER A 314 17.68 4.68 21.87
N VAL A 315 18.90 4.62 21.36
CA VAL A 315 19.38 3.60 20.43
C VAL A 315 19.90 2.40 21.25
N LYS A 316 19.14 1.32 21.30
CA LYS A 316 19.63 0.01 21.74
C LYS A 316 19.67 -0.90 20.52
N ILE A 317 20.83 -1.49 20.25
CA ILE A 317 20.95 -2.54 19.25
C ILE A 317 20.14 -3.73 19.79
N ALA A 318 19.19 -4.24 19.00
CA ALA A 318 18.48 -5.46 19.36
C ALA A 318 19.50 -6.56 19.62
N SER A 319 19.45 -7.15 20.82
CA SER A 319 20.25 -8.34 21.10
C SER A 319 19.83 -9.42 20.09
N PRO A 320 20.75 -10.21 19.52
CA PRO A 320 20.41 -11.30 18.62
C PRO A 320 19.36 -12.18 19.32
N VAL A 321 18.22 -12.36 18.67
CA VAL A 321 17.13 -13.18 19.19
C VAL A 321 17.68 -14.59 19.34
N ASN A 322 17.70 -15.11 20.57
CA ASN A 322 18.05 -16.49 20.83
C ASN A 322 17.11 -17.40 19.99
N PRO A 323 17.62 -18.27 19.12
CA PRO A 323 16.79 -19.07 18.20
C PRO A 323 15.95 -20.17 18.87
N VAL A 324 15.80 -20.14 20.20
CA VAL A 324 15.07 -21.17 20.96
C VAL A 324 13.87 -20.55 21.67
N ALA A 325 12.89 -20.08 20.90
CA ALA A 325 11.52 -19.96 21.38
C ALA A 325 10.63 -20.68 20.38
N THR A 326 10.17 -21.88 20.74
CA THR A 326 9.12 -22.60 20.02
C THR A 326 7.95 -21.67 19.69
N PRO A 327 7.44 -21.67 18.46
CA PRO A 327 6.33 -20.80 18.09
C PRO A 327 5.09 -21.13 18.94
N PRO A 328 4.29 -20.13 19.34
CA PRO A 328 3.11 -20.31 20.18
C PRO A 328 2.01 -21.18 19.54
N TYR A 329 2.17 -21.56 18.29
CA TYR A 329 1.22 -22.41 17.57
C TYR A 329 1.44 -23.92 17.76
N SER A 330 2.55 -24.38 18.34
CA SER A 330 2.77 -25.80 18.64
C SER A 330 1.98 -26.28 19.88
N THR A 331 1.48 -25.37 20.71
CA THR A 331 0.67 -25.69 21.90
C THR A 331 -0.80 -25.96 21.58
N VAL A 332 -1.31 -25.58 20.41
CA VAL A 332 -2.72 -25.80 20.04
C VAL A 332 -2.93 -27.19 19.40
N LYS A 333 -1.88 -27.80 18.83
CA LYS A 333 -2.00 -29.16 18.27
C LYS A 333 -1.87 -30.28 19.31
N ALA A 334 -1.38 -29.98 20.51
CA ALA A 334 -1.25 -30.98 21.57
C ALA A 334 -2.49 -31.13 22.49
N GLN A 335 -3.48 -30.23 22.36
CA GLN A 335 -4.71 -30.27 23.17
C GLN A 335 -5.96 -30.83 22.47
N VAL A 336 -5.85 -31.27 21.23
CA VAL A 336 -6.99 -31.82 20.45
C VAL A 336 -6.87 -33.33 20.18
N GLY A 337 -5.96 -34.01 20.81
CA GLY A 337 -5.76 -35.42 20.56
C GLY A 337 -5.44 -36.26 21.77
N GLU A 338 -6.33 -36.31 22.80
CA GLU A 338 -6.38 -37.38 23.78
C GLU A 338 -7.69 -37.29 24.56
N ASP A 339 -8.76 -37.67 23.89
CA ASP A 339 -9.94 -38.24 24.53
C ASP A 339 -10.20 -39.59 23.84
N ASP A 340 -9.61 -40.65 24.38
CA ASP A 340 -9.99 -42.02 24.05
C ASP A 340 -10.51 -42.69 25.33
N PRO A 341 -11.77 -43.12 25.36
CA PRO A 341 -12.34 -43.80 26.50
C PRO A 341 -12.22 -45.33 26.35
N LYS A 342 -11.62 -45.99 27.28
CA LYS A 342 -11.91 -47.36 27.77
C LYS A 342 -10.68 -48.09 28.25
N ALA A 343 -10.68 -48.40 29.53
CA ALA A 343 -10.64 -49.76 30.05
C ALA A 343 -10.69 -49.75 31.59
N GLU A 344 -11.83 -50.18 32.08
CA GLU A 344 -11.97 -50.81 33.41
C GLU A 344 -11.06 -52.04 33.52
N SER A 345 -10.37 -52.22 34.62
CA SER A 345 -10.61 -53.34 35.57
C SER A 345 -9.48 -53.51 36.56
N SER A 346 -9.93 -53.53 37.84
CA SER A 346 -9.56 -54.41 38.94
C SER A 346 -8.11 -54.52 39.40
N GLY A 347 -7.96 -54.35 40.67
CA GLY A 347 -7.14 -55.24 41.48
C GLY A 347 -6.18 -54.59 42.49
N ASP A 348 -6.69 -54.44 43.69
CA ASP A 348 -6.10 -54.77 44.97
C ASP A 348 -4.67 -54.37 45.39
N GLU A 349 -4.67 -53.59 46.43
CA GLU A 349 -4.09 -54.01 47.74
C GLU A 349 -2.66 -53.52 48.07
N LYS A 350 -2.65 -52.88 49.22
CA LYS A 350 -1.56 -52.76 50.25
C LYS A 350 -0.68 -51.53 50.26
N THR A 351 -1.09 -50.64 51.18
CA THR A 351 -0.19 -49.91 52.15
C THR A 351 0.63 -50.90 52.96
N PRO A 352 1.73 -50.58 53.64
CA PRO A 352 1.79 -49.49 54.59
C PRO A 352 3.20 -48.84 54.89
N ILE A 353 3.14 -47.66 55.56
CA ILE A 353 3.89 -47.21 56.79
C ILE A 353 5.42 -46.97 56.65
N ALA A 354 5.94 -45.82 56.90
CA ALA A 354 6.20 -45.08 58.12
C ALA A 354 7.57 -44.34 58.09
N ASN A 355 7.57 -43.25 58.76
CA ASN A 355 8.68 -42.61 59.50
C ASN A 355 9.75 -41.88 58.67
N GLY A 356 10.11 -40.68 59.00
CA GLY A 356 10.00 -39.88 60.20
C GLY A 356 11.23 -38.98 60.28
N VAL A 357 11.10 -37.87 60.96
CA VAL A 357 12.16 -37.13 61.66
C VAL A 357 12.85 -36.04 60.86
N GLU A 358 12.43 -34.73 61.04
CA GLU A 358 13.02 -33.74 61.95
C GLU A 358 14.53 -33.49 61.68
N ALA A 359 15.03 -32.28 61.57
CA ALA A 359 14.96 -31.06 62.33
C ALA A 359 16.08 -30.10 61.86
N ASP A 360 15.77 -28.84 62.01
CA ASP A 360 16.63 -27.82 62.65
C ASP A 360 17.92 -27.40 61.93
N GLY A 361 18.17 -26.14 61.66
CA GLY A 361 18.26 -25.02 62.51
C GLY A 361 19.31 -24.04 62.05
N SER A 362 18.95 -22.81 62.19
CA SER A 362 19.80 -21.67 62.61
C SER A 362 20.73 -20.97 61.59
N ARG A 363 20.32 -19.76 61.29
CA ARG A 363 21.02 -18.48 61.61
C ARG A 363 22.54 -18.38 61.44
N LYS A 364 22.94 -17.41 60.58
CA LYS A 364 23.64 -16.21 61.16
C LYS A 364 23.97 -15.19 60.02
N ARG A 365 23.69 -13.98 60.35
CA ARG A 365 24.10 -12.65 59.88
C ARG A 365 25.61 -12.44 59.89
N TYR A 366 25.93 -11.35 59.26
CA TYR A 366 27.06 -10.40 59.35
C TYR A 366 27.73 -10.27 57.98
N GLY A 367 27.99 -9.13 57.42
CA GLY A 367 28.11 -7.77 57.84
C GLY A 367 29.15 -7.08 56.97
N SER A 368 28.79 -5.93 56.44
CA SER A 368 29.57 -4.69 56.36
C SER A 368 31.08 -4.71 56.04
N ASN A 369 31.49 -4.04 55.02
CA ASN A 369 32.32 -2.80 54.95
C ASN A 369 33.00 -2.70 53.59
N LYS A 370 32.82 -1.60 52.84
CA LYS A 370 33.54 -0.31 52.82
C LYS A 370 34.95 -0.38 52.24
N THR A 371 35.12 0.56 51.30
CA THR A 371 36.32 1.28 50.83
C THR A 371 37.22 0.51 49.87
N GLU A 372 37.45 1.01 48.67
CA GLU A 372 37.96 2.32 48.18
C GLU A 372 37.40 2.66 46.83
#